data_e46a6518ca36ef5cdaa0c7b02b6593ba
#
_entry.id   e46a6518ca36ef5cdaa0c7b02b6593ba
#
_cell.length_a   1.000
_cell.length_b   1.000
_cell.length_c   1.000
_cell.angle_alpha   90.00
_cell.angle_beta   90.00
_cell.angle_gamma   90.00
#
_symmetry.space_group_name_H-M   'P 1'
#
loop_
_entity.id
_entity.type
_entity.pdbx_description
1 polymer ?
#
loop_
_entity_poly.entity_id
_entity_poly.type
_entity_poly.pdbx_seq_one_letter_code
_entity_poly.pdbx_strand_id
1 'polypeptide(L)'
;VRPGTVHALMGENGAGKSTLMKVLAGEYPDYEGRISIHGTEVKLDSPTTARRCGIAIIHQELGLAGPISVAENIFAGNLPQKKGILLDRKKLYEDAKKYLGMVGLSYVRPETLVSALSQHEAQLVEIAKALSNDPKILIMDEPTSSLTAKEIDDLFRIIRKLRDEGRGIVYISHRLEELSHIVDRVTIMRDGQYIGTWAAKDLDIDTIITKMVGRELTNVYPDKDNEIGD
;
A
#
# COMPACT_ATOMS: atom_id res chain seq x y z
N VAL A 1 -4.17 -6.46 -11.41
CA VAL A 1 -3.72 -7.21 -10.22
C VAL A 1 -4.47 -8.53 -10.16
N ARG A 2 -3.80 -9.62 -9.84
CA ARG A 2 -4.41 -10.95 -9.69
C ARG A 2 -4.63 -11.25 -8.21
N PRO A 3 -5.70 -11.99 -7.85
CA PRO A 3 -5.84 -12.50 -6.47
C PRO A 3 -4.61 -13.32 -6.06
N GLY A 4 -4.19 -13.20 -4.81
CA GLY A 4 -3.03 -13.92 -4.28
C GLY A 4 -1.69 -13.52 -4.88
N THR A 5 -1.56 -12.28 -5.37
CA THR A 5 -0.29 -11.77 -5.89
C THR A 5 0.05 -10.38 -5.35
N VAL A 6 1.35 -10.11 -5.22
CA VAL A 6 1.88 -8.77 -4.98
C VAL A 6 2.37 -8.19 -6.30
N HIS A 7 1.80 -7.08 -6.70
CA HIS A 7 2.08 -6.39 -7.95
C HIS A 7 2.72 -5.04 -7.69
N ALA A 8 4.00 -4.89 -7.99
CA ALA A 8 4.67 -3.60 -7.86
C ALA A 8 4.29 -2.64 -8.99
N LEU A 9 4.04 -1.39 -8.63
CA LEU A 9 3.90 -0.28 -9.57
C LEU A 9 5.10 0.66 -9.41
N MET A 10 5.95 0.70 -10.42
CA MET A 10 7.22 1.40 -10.42
C MET A 10 7.23 2.54 -11.43
N GLY A 11 8.08 3.53 -11.18
CA GLY A 11 8.27 4.70 -12.06
C GLY A 11 8.91 5.84 -11.28
N GLU A 12 9.52 6.78 -11.97
CA GLU A 12 10.08 7.98 -11.37
C GLU A 12 8.99 8.87 -10.72
N ASN A 13 9.42 9.87 -9.97
CA ASN A 13 8.51 10.91 -9.48
C ASN A 13 7.88 11.63 -10.68
N GLY A 14 6.57 11.83 -10.64
CA GLY A 14 5.83 12.39 -11.78
C GLY A 14 5.40 11.36 -12.85
N ALA A 15 5.78 10.09 -12.76
CA ALA A 15 5.39 9.05 -13.73
C ALA A 15 3.87 8.75 -13.78
N GLY A 16 3.04 9.37 -12.92
CA GLY A 16 1.59 9.19 -12.91
C GLY A 16 1.08 8.14 -11.92
N LYS A 17 1.95 7.51 -11.12
CA LYS A 17 1.55 6.47 -10.13
C LYS A 17 0.49 6.97 -9.16
N SER A 18 0.73 8.09 -8.49
CA SER A 18 -0.22 8.67 -7.52
C SER A 18 -1.53 9.12 -8.18
N THR A 19 -1.49 9.59 -9.44
CA THR A 19 -2.69 9.91 -10.20
C THR A 19 -3.53 8.66 -10.43
N LEU A 20 -2.89 7.57 -10.89
CA LEU A 20 -3.58 6.28 -11.07
C LEU A 20 -4.17 5.77 -9.74
N MET A 21 -3.44 5.94 -8.62
CA MET A 21 -3.97 5.54 -7.30
C MET A 21 -5.19 6.36 -6.91
N LYS A 22 -5.19 7.67 -7.13
CA LYS A 22 -6.34 8.54 -6.85
C LYS A 22 -7.56 8.20 -7.69
N VAL A 23 -7.36 7.78 -8.94
CA VAL A 23 -8.45 7.23 -9.77
C VAL A 23 -8.99 5.94 -9.14
N LEU A 24 -8.13 5.01 -8.74
CA LEU A 24 -8.53 3.74 -8.10
C LEU A 24 -9.13 3.95 -6.70
N ALA A 25 -8.75 5.02 -6.01
CA ALA A 25 -9.34 5.45 -4.75
C ALA A 25 -10.76 6.03 -4.92
N GLY A 26 -11.15 6.40 -6.15
CA GLY A 26 -12.39 7.14 -6.43
C GLY A 26 -12.30 8.61 -6.01
N GLU A 27 -11.08 9.15 -5.83
CA GLU A 27 -10.84 10.57 -5.54
C GLU A 27 -10.90 11.43 -6.82
N TYR A 28 -10.54 10.82 -7.97
CA TYR A 28 -10.62 11.44 -9.28
C TYR A 28 -11.68 10.73 -10.12
N PRO A 29 -12.96 11.19 -10.05
CA PRO A 29 -14.08 10.55 -10.73
C PRO A 29 -14.11 10.80 -12.24
N ASP A 30 -13.47 11.89 -12.69
CA ASP A 30 -13.43 12.31 -14.09
C ASP A 30 -12.15 11.77 -14.74
N TYR A 31 -12.16 10.47 -15.04
CA TYR A 31 -11.10 9.79 -15.78
C TYR A 31 -11.61 9.20 -17.08
N GLU A 32 -10.74 9.10 -18.05
CA GLU A 32 -10.98 8.42 -19.32
C GLU A 32 -10.44 7.00 -19.27
N GLY A 33 -11.17 6.05 -19.85
CA GLY A 33 -10.80 4.64 -19.87
C GLY A 33 -11.78 3.75 -19.11
N ARG A 34 -11.41 2.49 -18.92
CA ARG A 34 -12.25 1.46 -18.29
C ARG A 34 -11.51 0.80 -17.14
N ILE A 35 -12.23 0.60 -16.04
CA ILE A 35 -11.74 -0.17 -14.89
C ILE A 35 -12.65 -1.40 -14.79
N SER A 36 -12.04 -2.58 -14.69
CA SER A 36 -12.79 -3.82 -14.47
C SER A 36 -12.28 -4.56 -13.23
N ILE A 37 -13.21 -5.07 -12.43
CA ILE A 37 -12.94 -5.86 -11.23
C ILE A 37 -13.68 -7.20 -11.41
N HIS A 38 -12.93 -8.30 -11.33
CA HIS A 38 -13.46 -9.64 -11.61
C HIS A 38 -14.20 -9.76 -12.97
N GLY A 39 -13.69 -9.04 -13.99
CA GLY A 39 -14.27 -9.04 -15.33
C GLY A 39 -15.49 -8.13 -15.50
N THR A 40 -16.00 -7.51 -14.44
CA THR A 40 -17.10 -6.55 -14.49
C THR A 40 -16.56 -5.13 -14.56
N GLU A 41 -17.04 -4.34 -15.54
CA GLU A 41 -16.68 -2.93 -15.64
C GLU A 41 -17.34 -2.14 -14.50
N VAL A 42 -16.55 -1.29 -13.85
CA VAL A 42 -16.98 -0.46 -12.71
C VAL A 42 -16.56 0.98 -12.93
N LYS A 43 -17.38 1.92 -12.46
CA LYS A 43 -17.02 3.33 -12.38
C LYS A 43 -16.70 3.67 -10.92
N LEU A 44 -15.48 4.08 -10.67
CA LEU A 44 -15.02 4.50 -9.34
C LEU A 44 -15.21 6.03 -9.22
N ASP A 45 -16.43 6.42 -8.88
CA ASP A 45 -16.87 7.83 -8.81
C ASP A 45 -16.73 8.44 -7.41
N SER A 46 -16.39 7.62 -6.42
CA SER A 46 -16.18 8.06 -5.04
C SER A 46 -15.36 7.05 -4.25
N PRO A 47 -14.70 7.47 -3.14
CA PRO A 47 -14.04 6.54 -2.23
C PRO A 47 -14.97 5.47 -1.64
N THR A 48 -16.25 5.81 -1.47
CA THR A 48 -17.27 4.85 -1.02
C THR A 48 -17.50 3.77 -2.05
N THR A 49 -17.58 4.12 -3.33
CA THR A 49 -17.72 3.15 -4.44
C THR A 49 -16.48 2.28 -4.56
N ALA A 50 -15.26 2.84 -4.50
CA ALA A 50 -14.02 2.08 -4.51
C ALA A 50 -13.99 1.02 -3.38
N ARG A 51 -14.38 1.43 -2.16
CA ARG A 51 -14.48 0.55 -1.01
C ARG A 51 -15.50 -0.57 -1.21
N ARG A 52 -16.69 -0.26 -1.76
CA ARG A 52 -17.71 -1.28 -2.10
C ARG A 52 -17.23 -2.27 -3.15
N CYS A 53 -16.37 -1.84 -4.05
CA CYS A 53 -15.70 -2.70 -5.03
C CYS A 53 -14.56 -3.53 -4.42
N GLY A 54 -14.32 -3.41 -3.11
CA GLY A 54 -13.30 -4.17 -2.39
C GLY A 54 -11.89 -3.60 -2.54
N ILE A 55 -11.74 -2.31 -2.87
CA ILE A 55 -10.45 -1.63 -2.92
C ILE A 55 -10.24 -0.87 -1.60
N ALA A 56 -9.07 -1.06 -0.98
CA ALA A 56 -8.59 -0.22 0.11
C ALA A 56 -7.21 0.33 -0.20
N ILE A 57 -6.94 1.56 0.21
CA ILE A 57 -5.67 2.24 -0.02
C ILE A 57 -5.08 2.64 1.33
N ILE A 58 -3.79 2.37 1.47
CA ILE A 58 -2.93 2.84 2.55
C ILE A 58 -2.01 3.88 1.92
N HIS A 59 -2.20 5.12 2.32
CA HIS A 59 -1.40 6.25 1.83
C HIS A 59 -0.05 6.33 2.55
N GLN A 60 0.90 7.02 1.95
CA GLN A 60 2.20 7.31 2.55
C GLN A 60 2.06 8.11 3.86
N GLU A 61 1.14 9.09 3.89
CA GLU A 61 0.77 9.80 5.10
C GLU A 61 -0.37 9.06 5.82
N LEU A 62 -0.20 8.80 7.11
CA LEU A 62 -1.19 8.07 7.91
C LEU A 62 -2.45 8.90 8.13
N GLY A 63 -3.59 8.34 7.74
CA GLY A 63 -4.92 8.95 7.91
C GLY A 63 -5.54 8.63 9.27
N LEU A 64 -4.74 8.64 10.36
CA LEU A 64 -5.19 8.33 11.71
C LEU A 64 -5.38 9.60 12.55
N ALA A 65 -6.42 9.60 13.36
CA ALA A 65 -6.70 10.67 14.32
C ALA A 65 -6.00 10.36 15.67
N GLY A 66 -4.95 11.09 16.01
CA GLY A 66 -4.16 10.90 17.24
C GLY A 66 -4.96 10.94 18.54
N PRO A 67 -5.93 11.88 18.72
CA PRO A 67 -6.69 12.05 19.97
C PRO A 67 -7.72 10.96 20.27
N ILE A 68 -8.04 10.07 19.34
CA ILE A 68 -9.01 8.98 19.56
C ILE A 68 -8.31 7.62 19.63
N SER A 69 -9.04 6.62 20.13
CA SER A 69 -8.50 5.28 20.36
C SER A 69 -8.16 4.55 19.04
N VAL A 70 -7.28 3.55 19.13
CA VAL A 70 -6.96 2.63 18.05
C VAL A 70 -8.23 2.00 17.48
N ALA A 71 -9.14 1.53 18.35
CA ALA A 71 -10.40 0.91 17.92
C ALA A 71 -11.29 1.88 17.14
N GLU A 72 -11.42 3.12 17.61
CA GLU A 72 -12.21 4.15 16.91
C GLU A 72 -11.57 4.51 15.55
N ASN A 73 -10.25 4.51 15.44
CA ASN A 73 -9.56 4.70 14.16
C ASN A 73 -9.80 3.53 13.19
N ILE A 74 -9.69 2.28 13.66
CA ILE A 74 -9.92 1.09 12.82
C ILE A 74 -11.33 1.11 12.22
N PHE A 75 -12.33 1.50 12.99
CA PHE A 75 -13.74 1.52 12.56
C PHE A 75 -14.27 2.91 12.22
N ALA A 76 -13.38 3.86 11.93
CA ALA A 76 -13.80 5.21 11.52
C ALA A 76 -14.75 5.15 10.32
N GLY A 77 -15.94 5.72 10.48
CA GLY A 77 -17.03 5.68 9.49
C GLY A 77 -17.94 4.44 9.55
N ASN A 78 -17.59 3.41 10.37
CA ASN A 78 -18.39 2.18 10.54
C ASN A 78 -18.42 1.73 12.01
N LEU A 79 -18.58 2.67 12.94
CA LEU A 79 -18.61 2.36 14.37
C LEU A 79 -19.81 1.47 14.71
N PRO A 80 -19.62 0.37 15.48
CA PRO A 80 -20.71 -0.52 15.88
C PRO A 80 -21.67 0.20 16.81
N GLN A 81 -22.98 0.04 16.56
CA GLN A 81 -24.05 0.73 17.30
C GLN A 81 -24.95 -0.25 18.01
N LYS A 82 -25.39 0.10 19.23
CA LYS A 82 -26.50 -0.51 19.95
C LYS A 82 -27.78 0.28 19.68
N LYS A 83 -28.86 -0.42 19.33
CA LYS A 83 -30.19 0.20 19.07
C LYS A 83 -30.14 1.36 18.05
N GLY A 84 -29.15 1.35 17.13
CA GLY A 84 -29.03 2.32 16.04
C GLY A 84 -28.52 3.72 16.41
N ILE A 85 -28.23 4.00 17.69
CA ILE A 85 -27.86 5.35 18.14
C ILE A 85 -26.62 5.35 19.05
N LEU A 86 -26.49 4.39 19.93
CA LEU A 86 -25.42 4.37 20.94
C LEU A 86 -24.24 3.53 20.48
N LEU A 87 -23.01 4.03 20.69
CA LEU A 87 -21.79 3.29 20.41
C LEU A 87 -21.72 2.01 21.26
N ASP A 88 -21.56 0.85 20.60
CA ASP A 88 -21.27 -0.41 21.27
C ASP A 88 -19.77 -0.57 21.53
N ARG A 89 -19.27 0.02 22.62
CA ARG A 89 -17.85 -0.02 22.98
C ARG A 89 -17.33 -1.45 23.18
N LYS A 90 -18.15 -2.35 23.73
CA LYS A 90 -17.73 -3.73 23.95
C LYS A 90 -17.43 -4.41 22.61
N LYS A 91 -18.38 -4.34 21.68
CA LYS A 91 -18.23 -4.87 20.34
C LYS A 91 -17.08 -4.20 19.59
N LEU A 92 -16.94 -2.88 19.70
CA LEU A 92 -15.87 -2.10 19.08
C LEU A 92 -14.49 -2.64 19.49
N TYR A 93 -14.27 -2.88 20.77
CA TYR A 93 -12.99 -3.37 21.30
C TYR A 93 -12.73 -4.85 20.97
N GLU A 94 -13.77 -5.68 21.00
CA GLU A 94 -13.67 -7.09 20.61
C GLU A 94 -13.31 -7.22 19.13
N ASP A 95 -14.00 -6.48 18.25
CA ASP A 95 -13.74 -6.49 16.82
C ASP A 95 -12.34 -5.90 16.52
N ALA A 96 -11.91 -4.83 17.20
CA ALA A 96 -10.59 -4.24 17.01
C ALA A 96 -9.46 -5.21 17.35
N LYS A 97 -9.58 -6.01 18.41
CA LYS A 97 -8.59 -7.03 18.76
C LYS A 97 -8.33 -8.03 17.65
N LYS A 98 -9.37 -8.40 16.90
CA LYS A 98 -9.24 -9.28 15.75
C LYS A 98 -8.28 -8.69 14.69
N TYR A 99 -8.50 -7.44 14.30
CA TYR A 99 -7.69 -6.79 13.27
C TYR A 99 -6.29 -6.45 13.76
N LEU A 100 -6.14 -6.06 15.03
CA LEU A 100 -4.83 -5.90 15.66
C LEU A 100 -4.03 -7.21 15.65
N GLY A 101 -4.69 -8.34 15.94
CA GLY A 101 -4.06 -9.66 15.86
C GLY A 101 -3.62 -10.05 14.44
N MET A 102 -4.35 -9.62 13.40
CA MET A 102 -4.00 -9.89 12.00
C MET A 102 -2.69 -9.20 11.59
N VAL A 103 -2.42 -8.03 12.15
CA VAL A 103 -1.23 -7.21 11.87
C VAL A 103 -0.12 -7.33 12.93
N GLY A 104 -0.23 -8.31 13.86
CA GLY A 104 0.82 -8.57 14.87
C GLY A 104 0.81 -7.64 16.08
N LEU A 105 -0.22 -6.79 16.24
CA LEU A 105 -0.38 -5.84 17.35
C LEU A 105 -1.26 -6.37 18.50
N SER A 106 -1.26 -7.69 18.75
CA SER A 106 -2.07 -8.27 19.82
C SER A 106 -1.77 -7.74 21.22
N TYR A 107 -0.60 -7.12 21.42
CA TYR A 107 -0.18 -6.49 22.67
C TYR A 107 -0.70 -5.06 22.84
N VAL A 108 -1.17 -4.42 21.76
CA VAL A 108 -1.75 -3.07 21.80
C VAL A 108 -3.19 -3.15 22.25
N ARG A 109 -3.54 -2.36 23.28
CA ARG A 109 -4.91 -2.31 23.77
C ARG A 109 -5.78 -1.48 22.82
N PRO A 110 -6.99 -1.91 22.46
CA PRO A 110 -7.90 -1.18 21.58
C PRO A 110 -8.23 0.25 22.05
N GLU A 111 -8.17 0.47 23.37
CA GLU A 111 -8.44 1.76 24.01
C GLU A 111 -7.25 2.74 23.93
N THR A 112 -6.08 2.26 23.58
CA THR A 112 -4.87 3.09 23.47
C THR A 112 -5.10 4.22 22.46
N LEU A 113 -4.72 5.44 22.82
CA LEU A 113 -4.75 6.57 21.88
C LEU A 113 -3.69 6.38 20.79
N VAL A 114 -4.04 6.72 19.55
CA VAL A 114 -3.08 6.62 18.44
C VAL A 114 -1.86 7.50 18.65
N SER A 115 -2.01 8.65 19.31
CA SER A 115 -0.89 9.54 19.67
C SER A 115 0.15 8.92 20.61
N ALA A 116 -0.16 7.80 21.27
CA ALA A 116 0.76 7.07 22.14
C ALA A 116 1.52 5.93 21.42
N LEU A 117 1.22 5.69 20.15
CA LEU A 117 1.86 4.65 19.34
C LEU A 117 3.16 5.14 18.73
N SER A 118 4.09 4.21 18.51
CA SER A 118 5.21 4.43 17.60
C SER A 118 4.73 4.57 16.15
N GLN A 119 5.60 5.12 15.28
CA GLN A 119 5.30 5.26 13.85
C GLN A 119 4.98 3.91 13.20
N HIS A 120 5.75 2.88 13.51
CA HIS A 120 5.51 1.52 13.03
C HIS A 120 4.16 0.96 13.49
N GLU A 121 3.82 1.10 14.78
CA GLU A 121 2.52 0.65 15.29
C GLU A 121 1.37 1.41 14.62
N ALA A 122 1.49 2.72 14.43
CA ALA A 122 0.51 3.51 13.71
C ALA A 122 0.33 3.05 12.25
N GLN A 123 1.43 2.72 11.57
CA GLN A 123 1.39 2.12 10.22
C GLN A 123 0.59 0.80 10.22
N LEU A 124 0.84 -0.09 11.18
CA LEU A 124 0.11 -1.35 11.29
C LEU A 124 -1.36 -1.15 11.66
N VAL A 125 -1.69 -0.13 12.43
CA VAL A 125 -3.09 0.26 12.70
C VAL A 125 -3.78 0.76 11.43
N GLU A 126 -3.10 1.51 10.55
CA GLU A 126 -3.66 1.91 9.25
C GLU A 126 -3.96 0.69 8.36
N ILE A 127 -3.08 -0.33 8.39
CA ILE A 127 -3.34 -1.62 7.70
C ILE A 127 -4.55 -2.32 8.34
N ALA A 128 -4.64 -2.39 9.67
CA ALA A 128 -5.77 -2.98 10.38
C ALA A 128 -7.10 -2.27 10.03
N LYS A 129 -7.09 -0.94 9.93
CA LYS A 129 -8.21 -0.11 9.47
C LYS A 129 -8.62 -0.45 8.03
N ALA A 130 -7.66 -0.57 7.12
CA ALA A 130 -7.93 -1.00 5.76
C ALA A 130 -8.59 -2.39 5.72
N LEU A 131 -8.05 -3.35 6.50
CA LEU A 131 -8.55 -4.73 6.58
C LEU A 131 -9.94 -4.84 7.21
N SER A 132 -10.37 -3.88 8.04
CA SER A 132 -11.70 -3.88 8.66
C SER A 132 -12.85 -3.83 7.65
N ASN A 133 -12.57 -3.39 6.42
CA ASN A 133 -13.51 -3.34 5.31
C ASN A 133 -13.45 -4.59 4.39
N ASP A 134 -12.72 -5.65 4.78
CA ASP A 134 -12.50 -6.88 4.01
C ASP A 134 -12.13 -6.64 2.53
N PRO A 135 -11.08 -5.87 2.23
CA PRO A 135 -10.71 -5.54 0.87
C PRO A 135 -10.22 -6.79 0.12
N LYS A 136 -10.54 -6.85 -1.18
CA LYS A 136 -9.99 -7.85 -2.11
C LYS A 136 -8.69 -7.35 -2.76
N ILE A 137 -8.58 -6.04 -2.87
CA ILE A 137 -7.41 -5.36 -3.42
C ILE A 137 -6.92 -4.34 -2.39
N LEU A 138 -5.66 -4.48 -1.98
CA LEU A 138 -4.99 -3.58 -1.05
C LEU A 138 -3.89 -2.83 -1.78
N ILE A 139 -3.97 -1.52 -1.82
CA ILE A 139 -2.97 -0.65 -2.42
C ILE A 139 -2.15 -0.05 -1.29
N MET A 140 -0.83 -0.17 -1.35
CA MET A 140 0.11 0.36 -0.38
C MET A 140 1.06 1.35 -1.07
N ASP A 141 0.98 2.61 -0.70
CA ASP A 141 1.81 3.68 -1.26
C ASP A 141 2.98 3.98 -0.33
N GLU A 142 4.19 3.58 -0.75
CA GLU A 142 5.47 3.72 -0.02
C GLU A 142 5.41 3.29 1.47
N PRO A 143 4.92 2.08 1.78
CA PRO A 143 4.63 1.71 3.16
C PRO A 143 5.88 1.50 4.04
N THR A 144 7.09 1.56 3.46
CA THR A 144 8.37 1.33 4.14
C THR A 144 9.20 2.58 4.33
N SER A 145 8.73 3.74 3.88
CA SER A 145 9.51 4.99 3.79
C SER A 145 10.13 5.43 5.13
N SER A 146 9.46 5.14 6.25
CA SER A 146 9.88 5.54 7.61
C SER A 146 10.22 4.38 8.53
N LEU A 147 10.32 3.15 8.00
CA LEU A 147 10.53 1.94 8.78
C LEU A 147 12.01 1.52 8.82
N THR A 148 12.42 0.93 9.94
CA THR A 148 13.70 0.23 10.08
C THR A 148 13.68 -1.11 9.35
N ALA A 149 14.86 -1.71 9.09
CA ALA A 149 14.96 -3.00 8.39
C ALA A 149 14.13 -4.11 9.08
N LYS A 150 14.15 -4.17 10.43
CA LYS A 150 13.36 -5.14 11.19
C LYS A 150 11.85 -4.93 11.00
N GLU A 151 11.40 -3.68 11.02
CA GLU A 151 9.99 -3.33 10.83
C GLU A 151 9.51 -3.61 9.41
N ILE A 152 10.39 -3.46 8.41
CA ILE A 152 10.14 -3.86 7.02
C ILE A 152 9.93 -5.36 6.93
N ASP A 153 10.76 -6.18 7.60
CA ASP A 153 10.58 -7.64 7.62
C ASP A 153 9.25 -8.05 8.26
N ASP A 154 8.83 -7.35 9.33
CA ASP A 154 7.54 -7.58 9.98
C ASP A 154 6.38 -7.23 9.03
N LEU A 155 6.46 -6.10 8.34
CA LEU A 155 5.49 -5.69 7.32
C LEU A 155 5.43 -6.71 6.17
N PHE A 156 6.57 -7.17 5.67
CA PHE A 156 6.61 -8.16 4.59
C PHE A 156 5.99 -9.50 4.98
N ARG A 157 6.12 -9.92 6.26
CA ARG A 157 5.40 -11.10 6.76
C ARG A 157 3.88 -10.92 6.71
N ILE A 158 3.39 -9.72 7.06
CA ILE A 158 1.97 -9.40 6.98
C ILE A 158 1.50 -9.40 5.52
N ILE A 159 2.24 -8.76 4.61
CA ILE A 159 1.95 -8.71 3.18
C ILE A 159 1.86 -10.14 2.59
N ARG A 160 2.84 -11.01 2.89
CA ARG A 160 2.82 -12.41 2.43
C ARG A 160 1.58 -13.15 2.94
N LYS A 161 1.24 -13.00 4.22
CA LYS A 161 0.04 -13.59 4.80
C LYS A 161 -1.23 -13.14 4.09
N LEU A 162 -1.39 -11.85 3.84
CA LEU A 162 -2.55 -11.29 3.15
C LEU A 162 -2.64 -11.78 1.70
N ARG A 163 -1.50 -11.87 1.00
CA ARG A 163 -1.40 -12.48 -0.33
C ARG A 163 -1.86 -13.93 -0.30
N ASP A 164 -1.36 -14.72 0.64
CA ASP A 164 -1.66 -16.15 0.78
C ASP A 164 -3.14 -16.39 1.15
N GLU A 165 -3.80 -15.41 1.78
CA GLU A 165 -5.25 -15.36 1.99
C GLU A 165 -6.04 -15.04 0.70
N GLY A 166 -5.35 -14.84 -0.44
CA GLY A 166 -5.97 -14.59 -1.75
C GLY A 166 -6.22 -13.12 -2.07
N ARG A 167 -5.73 -12.17 -1.28
CA ARG A 167 -5.86 -10.74 -1.58
C ARG A 167 -4.89 -10.34 -2.70
N GLY A 168 -5.33 -9.46 -3.60
CA GLY A 168 -4.45 -8.80 -4.56
C GLY A 168 -3.79 -7.59 -3.89
N ILE A 169 -2.47 -7.46 -3.99
CA ILE A 169 -1.75 -6.34 -3.37
C ILE A 169 -1.07 -5.53 -4.46
N VAL A 170 -1.30 -4.22 -4.49
CA VAL A 170 -0.53 -3.26 -5.28
C VAL A 170 0.48 -2.61 -4.33
N TYR A 171 1.75 -2.75 -4.66
CA TYR A 171 2.85 -2.25 -3.85
C TYR A 171 3.60 -1.16 -4.60
N ILE A 172 3.57 0.06 -4.09
CA ILE A 172 4.29 1.19 -4.67
C ILE A 172 5.50 1.45 -3.80
N SER A 173 6.69 1.40 -4.37
CA SER A 173 7.94 1.74 -3.71
C SER A 173 8.93 2.26 -4.74
N HIS A 174 9.84 3.12 -4.30
CA HIS A 174 11.02 3.50 -5.05
C HIS A 174 12.27 2.70 -4.62
N ARG A 175 12.14 1.83 -3.62
CA ARG A 175 13.20 0.95 -3.11
C ARG A 175 13.22 -0.35 -3.90
N LEU A 176 14.11 -0.42 -4.89
CA LEU A 176 14.22 -1.58 -5.79
C LEU A 176 14.60 -2.86 -5.06
N GLU A 177 15.38 -2.75 -3.98
CA GLU A 177 15.81 -3.89 -3.14
C GLU A 177 14.64 -4.66 -2.53
N GLU A 178 13.52 -3.96 -2.24
CA GLU A 178 12.32 -4.55 -1.64
C GLU A 178 11.60 -5.50 -2.61
N LEU A 179 11.72 -5.27 -3.92
CA LEU A 179 10.98 -6.00 -4.94
C LEU A 179 11.30 -7.49 -4.94
N SER A 180 12.57 -7.84 -4.78
CA SER A 180 13.03 -9.24 -4.77
C SER A 180 12.45 -10.05 -3.63
N HIS A 181 11.99 -9.40 -2.56
CA HIS A 181 11.53 -10.06 -1.33
C HIS A 181 10.05 -10.42 -1.34
N ILE A 182 9.19 -9.64 -2.02
CA ILE A 182 7.73 -9.80 -1.89
C ILE A 182 6.95 -9.75 -3.19
N VAL A 183 7.56 -9.28 -4.30
CA VAL A 183 6.83 -8.94 -5.52
C VAL A 183 6.81 -10.11 -6.51
N ASP A 184 5.62 -10.40 -7.04
CA ASP A 184 5.42 -11.42 -8.09
C ASP A 184 5.52 -10.81 -9.50
N ARG A 185 5.05 -9.58 -9.68
CA ARG A 185 5.01 -8.87 -10.96
C ARG A 185 5.33 -7.40 -10.78
N VAL A 186 5.95 -6.81 -11.81
CA VAL A 186 6.31 -5.39 -11.85
C VAL A 186 5.66 -4.73 -13.06
N THR A 187 4.92 -3.66 -12.85
CA THR A 187 4.48 -2.73 -13.89
C THR A 187 5.30 -1.46 -13.79
N ILE A 188 5.82 -0.99 -14.91
CA ILE A 188 6.59 0.25 -15.00
C ILE A 188 5.76 1.30 -15.73
N MET A 189 5.70 2.49 -15.13
CA MET A 189 5.16 3.71 -15.71
C MET A 189 6.27 4.74 -15.89
N ARG A 190 6.19 5.54 -16.96
CA ARG A 190 7.09 6.65 -17.25
C ARG A 190 6.33 7.74 -18.01
N ASP A 191 6.44 9.00 -17.56
CA ASP A 191 5.83 10.17 -18.20
C ASP A 191 4.31 10.00 -18.46
N GLY A 192 3.60 9.41 -17.50
CA GLY A 192 2.17 9.12 -17.58
C GLY A 192 1.82 7.91 -18.46
N GLN A 193 2.80 7.21 -19.02
CA GLN A 193 2.59 6.11 -19.95
C GLN A 193 2.89 4.75 -19.31
N TYR A 194 2.15 3.74 -19.75
CA TYR A 194 2.43 2.34 -19.45
C TYR A 194 3.59 1.85 -20.31
N ILE A 195 4.69 1.42 -19.69
CA ILE A 195 5.88 0.89 -20.38
C ILE A 195 5.77 -0.62 -20.56
N GLY A 196 5.28 -1.33 -19.55
CA GLY A 196 5.08 -2.77 -19.62
C GLY A 196 4.89 -3.42 -18.25
N THR A 197 4.62 -4.74 -18.28
CA THR A 197 4.46 -5.57 -17.08
C THR A 197 5.19 -6.88 -17.26
N TRP A 198 6.02 -7.24 -16.29
CA TRP A 198 6.86 -8.44 -16.28
C TRP A 198 6.67 -9.25 -15.00
N ALA A 199 7.04 -10.52 -15.01
CA ALA A 199 7.24 -11.26 -13.78
C ALA A 199 8.50 -10.75 -13.08
N ALA A 200 8.46 -10.57 -11.77
CA ALA A 200 9.59 -10.00 -11.03
C ALA A 200 10.87 -10.81 -11.18
N LYS A 201 10.75 -12.14 -11.26
CA LYS A 201 11.87 -13.06 -11.47
C LYS A 201 12.60 -12.92 -12.82
N ASP A 202 11.96 -12.28 -13.80
CA ASP A 202 12.48 -12.09 -15.16
C ASP A 202 13.14 -10.71 -15.34
N LEU A 203 13.21 -9.90 -14.26
CA LEU A 203 13.80 -8.56 -14.28
C LEU A 203 14.93 -8.47 -13.24
N ASP A 204 16.08 -7.99 -13.67
CA ASP A 204 17.11 -7.49 -12.78
C ASP A 204 16.90 -5.99 -12.48
N ILE A 205 17.59 -5.50 -11.46
CA ILE A 205 17.46 -4.11 -10.98
C ILE A 205 17.88 -3.13 -12.10
N ASP A 206 18.93 -3.39 -12.84
CA ASP A 206 19.43 -2.49 -13.89
C ASP A 206 18.43 -2.37 -15.03
N THR A 207 17.81 -3.48 -15.42
CA THR A 207 16.71 -3.48 -16.40
C THR A 207 15.51 -2.66 -15.92
N ILE A 208 15.14 -2.77 -14.64
CA ILE A 208 14.06 -1.97 -14.07
C ILE A 208 14.39 -0.48 -14.16
N ILE A 209 15.59 -0.09 -13.72
CA ILE A 209 16.06 1.30 -13.77
C ILE A 209 16.06 1.83 -15.22
N THR A 210 16.66 1.07 -16.15
CA THR A 210 16.69 1.44 -17.57
C THR A 210 15.29 1.69 -18.13
N LYS A 211 14.32 0.82 -17.78
CA LYS A 211 12.91 0.98 -18.23
C LYS A 211 12.22 2.16 -17.58
N MET A 212 12.55 2.47 -16.32
CA MET A 212 11.98 3.62 -15.59
C MET A 212 12.53 4.94 -16.16
N VAL A 213 13.85 5.05 -16.38
CA VAL A 213 14.52 6.27 -16.82
C VAL A 213 14.45 6.44 -18.35
N GLY A 214 14.41 5.34 -19.09
CA GLY A 214 14.31 5.36 -20.58
C GLY A 214 15.60 5.58 -21.33
N ARG A 215 16.73 5.55 -20.65
CA ARG A 215 18.07 5.58 -21.23
C ARG A 215 18.94 4.54 -20.54
N GLU A 216 19.84 3.93 -21.27
CA GLU A 216 20.86 3.06 -20.70
C GLU A 216 21.73 3.87 -19.72
N LEU A 217 22.03 3.31 -18.57
CA LEU A 217 22.97 3.89 -17.62
C LEU A 217 24.39 3.69 -18.19
N THR A 218 24.76 4.51 -19.17
CA THR A 218 26.14 4.59 -19.63
C THR A 218 26.93 5.39 -18.61
N ASN A 219 27.79 4.67 -17.83
CA ASN A 219 28.77 5.19 -16.88
C ASN A 219 28.22 6.11 -15.76
N VAL A 220 27.82 5.52 -14.66
CA VAL A 220 27.50 6.22 -13.39
C VAL A 220 28.76 6.77 -12.71
N TYR A 221 29.94 6.33 -13.11
CA TYR A 221 31.22 6.85 -12.63
C TYR A 221 31.98 7.44 -13.81
N PRO A 222 32.27 8.74 -13.83
CA PRO A 222 33.33 9.27 -14.70
C PRO A 222 34.64 8.62 -14.29
N ASP A 223 35.40 8.12 -15.27
CA ASP A 223 36.77 7.66 -15.04
C ASP A 223 37.52 8.76 -14.29
N LYS A 224 38.04 8.42 -13.10
CA LYS A 224 38.94 9.29 -12.38
C LYS A 224 40.31 9.24 -13.08
N ASP A 225 40.45 9.99 -14.14
CA ASP A 225 41.80 10.40 -14.61
C ASP A 225 42.34 11.44 -13.62
N ASN A 226 42.81 10.95 -12.48
CA ASN A 226 43.69 11.73 -11.63
C ASN A 226 45.12 11.46 -12.13
N GLU A 227 45.59 12.26 -13.07
CA GLU A 227 47.03 12.47 -13.25
C GLU A 227 47.54 13.12 -11.95
N ILE A 228 48.36 12.39 -11.21
CA ILE A 228 49.13 12.91 -10.11
C ILE A 228 50.21 13.76 -10.76
N GLY A 229 50.06 15.09 -10.70
CA GLY A 229 51.11 16.02 -11.09
C GLY A 229 52.27 15.95 -10.09
N ASP A 230 53.48 15.91 -10.63
CA ASP A 230 54.74 15.98 -9.94
C ASP A 230 54.93 17.28 -9.09
#